data_eafd4db157e65c8403b82c44b4acc622
#
_entry.id   eafd4db157e65c8403b82c44b4acc622
#
_cell.length_a   1.000
_cell.length_b   1.000
_cell.length_c   1.000
_cell.angle_alpha   90.00
_cell.angle_beta   90.00
_cell.angle_gamma   90.00
#
_symmetry.space_group_name_H-M   'P 1'
#
loop_
_entity.id
_entity.type
_entity.pdbx_description
1 polymer ?
#
loop_
_entity_poly.entity_id
_entity_poly.type
_entity_poly.pdbx_seq_one_letter_code
_entity_poly.pdbx_strand_id
1 'polypeptide(L)'
;LMESGFSAALATHAFATIDAFVYGFTLSEASLPFAPGDGAEAAFASDVAPPPDQFPHLFRALGELMDAGTYSYSEEFDYGLELILDGFARRFAASQSTDSSIP
;
A
#
# COMPACT_ATOMS: atom_id res chain seq x y z
N LEU A 1 -21.69 -1.15 -0.32
CA LEU A 1 -21.00 -1.40 0.96
C LEU A 1 -21.99 -1.43 2.12
N MET A 2 -22.86 -0.45 2.16
CA MET A 2 -23.86 -0.37 3.26
C MET A 2 -24.82 -1.52 3.25
N GLU A 3 -25.19 -2.01 2.07
CA GLU A 3 -26.08 -3.16 1.91
C GLU A 3 -25.44 -4.46 2.43
N SER A 4 -24.09 -4.49 2.48
CA SER A 4 -23.34 -5.64 3.01
C SER A 4 -23.12 -5.56 4.51
N GLY A 5 -23.74 -4.58 5.20
CA GLY A 5 -23.59 -4.43 6.63
C GLY A 5 -22.58 -3.41 7.10
N PHE A 6 -21.93 -2.71 6.17
CA PHE A 6 -21.03 -1.61 6.55
C PHE A 6 -21.85 -0.43 7.06
N SER A 7 -21.36 0.20 8.13
CA SER A 7 -21.95 1.46 8.58
C SER A 7 -21.64 2.55 7.56
N ALA A 8 -22.44 3.63 7.58
CA ALA A 8 -22.20 4.77 6.70
C ALA A 8 -20.80 5.36 6.93
N ALA A 9 -20.37 5.45 8.20
CA ALA A 9 -19.07 5.96 8.54
C ALA A 9 -17.96 5.08 7.98
N LEU A 10 -18.05 3.77 8.18
CA LEU A 10 -17.01 2.85 7.71
C LEU A 10 -16.97 2.81 6.17
N ALA A 11 -18.12 2.83 5.51
CA ALA A 11 -18.19 2.87 4.05
C ALA A 11 -17.53 4.14 3.51
N THR A 12 -17.75 5.27 4.16
CA THR A 12 -17.16 6.56 3.76
C THR A 12 -15.64 6.52 3.94
N HIS A 13 -15.16 5.99 5.06
CA HIS A 13 -13.73 5.86 5.31
C HIS A 13 -13.08 4.92 4.30
N ALA A 14 -13.73 3.79 4.00
CA ALA A 14 -13.20 2.84 3.03
C ALA A 14 -13.08 3.49 1.65
N PHE A 15 -14.12 4.18 1.21
CA PHE A 15 -14.11 4.85 -0.09
C PHE A 15 -13.00 5.90 -0.16
N ALA A 16 -12.91 6.77 0.85
CA ALA A 16 -11.92 7.85 0.87
C ALA A 16 -10.49 7.30 0.87
N THR A 17 -10.24 6.26 1.67
CA THR A 17 -8.91 5.69 1.79
C THR A 17 -8.48 4.99 0.50
N ILE A 18 -9.36 4.18 -0.07
CA ILE A 18 -9.06 3.46 -1.31
C ILE A 18 -8.88 4.46 -2.46
N ASP A 19 -9.75 5.46 -2.54
CA ASP A 19 -9.66 6.48 -3.58
C ASP A 19 -8.33 7.23 -3.50
N ALA A 20 -7.93 7.65 -2.30
CA ALA A 20 -6.67 8.34 -2.08
C ALA A 20 -5.47 7.48 -2.44
N PHE A 21 -5.52 6.19 -2.10
CA PHE A 21 -4.44 5.26 -2.41
C PHE A 21 -4.28 5.07 -3.91
N VAL A 22 -5.40 4.78 -4.59
CA VAL A 22 -5.38 4.54 -6.04
C VAL A 22 -4.92 5.79 -6.79
N TYR A 23 -5.48 6.95 -6.42
CA TYR A 23 -5.14 8.21 -7.07
C TYR A 23 -3.68 8.58 -6.85
N GLY A 24 -3.22 8.51 -5.60
CA GLY A 24 -1.84 8.84 -5.26
C GLY A 24 -0.84 7.88 -5.90
N PHE A 25 -1.15 6.60 -5.91
CA PHE A 25 -0.29 5.60 -6.52
C PHE A 25 -0.19 5.82 -8.03
N THR A 26 -1.32 6.10 -8.68
CA THR A 26 -1.37 6.36 -10.11
C THR A 26 -0.56 7.59 -10.50
N LEU A 27 -0.67 8.67 -9.71
CA LEU A 27 0.14 9.87 -9.94
C LEU A 27 1.63 9.58 -9.77
N SER A 28 1.99 8.82 -8.74
CA SER A 28 3.39 8.46 -8.49
C SER A 28 3.95 7.64 -9.64
N GLU A 29 3.18 6.67 -10.13
CA GLU A 29 3.58 5.84 -11.26
C GLU A 29 3.77 6.67 -12.53
N ALA A 30 2.85 7.61 -12.79
CA ALA A 30 2.94 8.49 -13.95
C ALA A 30 4.14 9.43 -13.89
N SER A 31 4.66 9.68 -12.68
CA SER A 31 5.82 10.55 -12.47
C SER A 31 7.15 9.82 -12.53
N LEU A 32 7.15 8.49 -12.68
CA LEU A 32 8.37 7.72 -12.78
C LEU A 32 9.12 8.06 -14.07
N PRO A 33 10.47 8.14 -14.00
CA PRO A 33 11.28 8.40 -15.21
C PRO A 33 11.50 7.15 -16.06
N PHE A 34 10.79 6.07 -15.80
CA PHE A 34 10.92 4.80 -16.50
C PHE A 34 9.56 4.12 -16.58
N ALA A 35 9.44 3.09 -17.44
CA ALA A 35 8.24 2.28 -17.54
C ALA A 35 8.30 1.18 -16.48
N PRO A 36 7.28 1.06 -15.60
CA PRO A 36 7.26 0.01 -14.60
C PRO A 36 7.31 -1.39 -15.23
N GLY A 37 8.09 -2.28 -14.63
CA GLY A 37 8.14 -3.67 -15.04
C GLY A 37 9.24 -4.04 -16.04
N ASP A 38 10.04 -3.10 -16.52
CA ASP A 38 11.13 -3.39 -17.45
C ASP A 38 12.51 -3.47 -16.78
N GLY A 39 12.51 -3.60 -15.45
CA GLY A 39 13.76 -3.76 -14.68
C GLY A 39 14.46 -2.48 -14.31
N ALA A 40 13.92 -1.34 -14.73
CA ALA A 40 14.51 -0.04 -14.43
C ALA A 40 14.31 0.40 -12.98
N GLU A 41 13.38 -0.25 -12.26
CA GLU A 41 13.11 0.09 -10.86
C GLU A 41 14.34 -0.06 -9.97
N ALA A 42 15.10 -1.16 -10.14
CA ALA A 42 16.29 -1.40 -9.34
C ALA A 42 17.37 -0.35 -9.63
N ALA A 43 17.55 0.02 -10.89
CA ALA A 43 18.51 1.05 -11.27
C ALA A 43 18.12 2.40 -10.69
N PHE A 44 16.84 2.75 -10.75
CA PHE A 44 16.34 4.01 -10.20
C PHE A 44 16.50 4.03 -8.68
N ALA A 45 16.16 2.92 -8.01
CA ALA A 45 16.31 2.81 -6.56
C ALA A 45 17.77 2.97 -6.13
N SER A 46 18.70 2.43 -6.92
CA SER A 46 20.12 2.59 -6.67
C SER A 46 20.57 4.05 -6.77
N ASP A 47 20.02 4.79 -7.75
CA ASP A 47 20.36 6.20 -7.95
C ASP A 47 19.84 7.10 -6.83
N VAL A 48 18.70 6.76 -6.24
CA VAL A 48 18.05 7.57 -5.20
C VAL A 48 18.24 7.00 -3.81
N ALA A 49 19.05 5.95 -3.66
CA ALA A 49 19.26 5.31 -2.37
C ALA A 49 19.82 6.31 -1.36
N PRO A 50 19.36 6.26 -0.10
CA PRO A 50 19.89 7.16 0.92
C PRO A 50 21.35 6.85 1.23
N PRO A 51 22.14 7.86 1.65
CA PRO A 51 23.54 7.62 2.02
C PRO A 51 23.64 6.59 3.15
N PRO A 52 24.48 5.54 3.00
CA PRO A 52 24.58 4.48 4.01
C PRO A 52 25.13 4.95 5.34
N ASP A 53 25.91 6.03 5.36
CA ASP A 53 26.46 6.60 6.56
C ASP A 53 25.46 7.40 7.38
N GLN A 54 24.41 7.93 6.73
CA GLN A 54 23.36 8.71 7.38
C GLN A 54 22.13 7.86 7.72
N PHE A 55 21.82 6.90 6.86
CA PHE A 55 20.60 6.09 6.98
C PHE A 55 20.94 4.60 6.78
N PRO A 56 21.76 4.01 7.69
CA PRO A 56 22.24 2.65 7.47
C PRO A 56 21.14 1.59 7.46
N HIS A 57 20.10 1.75 8.29
CA HIS A 57 19.01 0.77 8.33
C HIS A 57 18.13 0.84 7.10
N LEU A 58 17.85 2.06 6.63
CA LEU A 58 17.05 2.25 5.42
C LEU A 58 17.81 1.75 4.19
N PHE A 59 19.09 2.08 4.11
CA PHE A 59 19.95 1.62 2.99
C PHE A 59 19.97 0.09 2.93
N ARG A 60 20.13 -0.55 4.08
CA ARG A 60 20.16 -2.00 4.18
C ARG A 60 18.83 -2.61 3.77
N ALA A 61 17.71 -2.05 4.25
CA ALA A 61 16.38 -2.55 3.92
C ALA A 61 16.10 -2.46 2.42
N LEU A 62 16.48 -1.34 1.80
CA LEU A 62 16.32 -1.19 0.34
C LEU A 62 17.19 -2.17 -0.41
N GLY A 63 18.43 -2.39 0.05
CA GLY A 63 19.33 -3.36 -0.56
C GLY A 63 18.78 -4.77 -0.52
N GLU A 64 18.25 -5.19 0.62
CA GLU A 64 17.65 -6.50 0.76
C GLU A 64 16.42 -6.67 -0.12
N LEU A 65 15.60 -5.63 -0.23
CA LEU A 65 14.40 -5.65 -1.06
C LEU A 65 14.76 -5.80 -2.54
N MET A 66 15.80 -5.07 -2.99
CA MET A 66 16.24 -5.13 -4.38
C MET A 66 16.95 -6.44 -4.69
N ASP A 67 17.75 -6.96 -3.75
CA ASP A 67 18.50 -8.20 -3.92
C ASP A 67 17.59 -9.42 -4.04
N ALA A 68 16.37 -9.34 -3.48
CA ALA A 68 15.39 -10.40 -3.64
C ALA A 68 15.00 -10.60 -5.11
N GLY A 69 15.27 -9.62 -5.98
CA GLY A 69 15.01 -9.74 -7.41
C GLY A 69 13.54 -9.76 -7.78
N THR A 70 12.67 -9.51 -6.81
CA THR A 70 11.22 -9.61 -6.99
C THR A 70 10.51 -8.27 -6.85
N TYR A 71 11.24 -7.19 -6.58
CA TYR A 71 10.61 -5.90 -6.41
C TYR A 71 10.02 -5.41 -7.72
N SER A 72 8.75 -5.02 -7.68
CA SER A 72 8.03 -4.49 -8.81
C SER A 72 7.08 -3.40 -8.31
N TYR A 73 7.02 -2.28 -9.03
CA TYR A 73 6.15 -1.18 -8.65
C TYR A 73 4.68 -1.60 -8.66
N SER A 74 4.29 -2.44 -9.62
CA SER A 74 2.91 -2.93 -9.67
C SER A 74 2.60 -3.91 -8.55
N GLU A 75 3.57 -4.69 -8.10
CA GLU A 75 3.39 -5.56 -6.94
C GLU A 75 3.24 -4.77 -5.65
N GLU A 76 3.89 -3.61 -5.56
CA GLU A 76 3.70 -2.71 -4.42
C GLU A 76 2.28 -2.18 -4.36
N PHE A 77 1.65 -1.92 -5.51
CA PHE A 77 0.24 -1.55 -5.54
C PHE A 77 -0.63 -2.64 -4.92
N ASP A 78 -0.42 -3.87 -5.35
CA ASP A 78 -1.20 -5.01 -4.85
C ASP A 78 -0.99 -5.20 -3.34
N TYR A 79 0.24 -5.09 -2.88
CA TYR A 79 0.57 -5.22 -1.47
C TYR A 79 -0.13 -4.16 -0.63
N GLY A 80 -0.05 -2.90 -1.05
CA GLY A 80 -0.70 -1.80 -0.34
C GLY A 80 -2.21 -1.90 -0.34
N LEU A 81 -2.79 -2.29 -1.47
CA LEU A 81 -4.23 -2.46 -1.55
C LEU A 81 -4.72 -3.58 -0.63
N GLU A 82 -4.00 -4.69 -0.59
CA GLU A 82 -4.33 -5.79 0.32
C GLU A 82 -4.30 -5.37 1.78
N LEU A 83 -3.29 -4.56 2.17
CA LEU A 83 -3.23 -4.03 3.53
C LEU A 83 -4.46 -3.21 3.87
N ILE A 84 -4.89 -2.36 2.96
CA ILE A 84 -6.05 -1.50 3.16
C ILE A 84 -7.32 -2.34 3.27
N LEU A 85 -7.50 -3.30 2.36
CA LEU A 85 -8.68 -4.15 2.37
C LEU A 85 -8.73 -5.02 3.63
N ASP A 86 -7.60 -5.57 4.05
CA ASP A 86 -7.52 -6.37 5.28
C ASP A 86 -7.85 -5.52 6.50
N GLY A 87 -7.38 -4.28 6.53
CA GLY A 87 -7.67 -3.35 7.61
C GLY A 87 -9.17 -3.06 7.73
N PHE A 88 -9.84 -2.82 6.62
CA PHE A 88 -11.27 -2.58 6.64
C PHE A 88 -12.06 -3.84 6.96
N ALA A 89 -11.59 -5.00 6.51
CA ALA A 89 -12.23 -6.28 6.87
C ALA A 89 -12.20 -6.50 8.39
N ARG A 90 -11.09 -6.18 9.04
CA ARG A 90 -11.00 -6.29 10.50
C ARG A 90 -11.93 -5.31 11.20
N ARG A 91 -12.02 -4.08 10.71
CA ARG A 91 -12.90 -3.08 11.29
C ARG A 91 -14.36 -3.45 11.12
N PHE A 92 -14.70 -4.02 9.97
CA PHE A 92 -16.04 -4.52 9.72
C PHE A 92 -16.38 -5.67 10.69
N ALA A 93 -15.47 -6.61 10.87
CA ALA A 93 -15.68 -7.73 11.79
C ALA A 93 -15.83 -7.24 13.23
N ALA A 94 -15.04 -6.27 13.66
CA ALA A 94 -15.14 -5.68 14.98
C ALA A 94 -16.49 -4.98 15.20
N SER A 95 -16.97 -4.27 14.16
CA SER A 95 -18.27 -3.61 14.18
C SER A 95 -19.42 -4.61 14.34
N GLN A 96 -19.36 -5.73 13.62
CA GLN A 96 -20.36 -6.78 13.70
C GLN A 96 -20.34 -7.46 15.07
N SER A 97 -19.17 -7.69 15.61
CA SER A 97 -19.00 -8.29 16.93
C SER A 97 -19.60 -7.40 18.03
N THR A 98 -19.39 -6.08 17.91
CA THR A 98 -19.98 -5.12 18.86
C THR A 98 -21.50 -5.13 18.78
N ASP A 99 -22.05 -5.15 17.59
CA ASP A 99 -23.50 -5.20 17.40
C ASP A 99 -24.11 -6.47 18.00
N SER A 100 -23.45 -7.60 17.83
CA SER A 100 -23.94 -8.88 18.35
C SER A 100 -23.84 -8.99 19.84
N SER A 101 -23.05 -8.16 20.52
CA SER A 101 -22.92 -8.16 21.97
C SER A 101 -23.96 -7.29 22.67
N ILE A 102 -24.76 -6.54 21.93
CA ILE A 102 -25.82 -5.71 22.46
C ILE A 102 -27.09 -6.56 22.58
N PRO A 103 -27.65 -6.71 23.79
CA PRO A 103 -28.86 -7.50 23.97
C PRO A 103 -30.07 -6.91 23.27
#